data_5151ec126814734ce033fa472419610c
#
_entry.id   5151ec126814734ce033fa472419610c
#
_cell.length_a   1.000
_cell.length_b   1.000
_cell.length_c   1.000
_cell.angle_alpha   90.00
_cell.angle_beta   90.00
_cell.angle_gamma   90.00
#
_symmetry.space_group_name_H-M   'P 1'
#
loop_
_entity.id
_entity.type
_entity.pdbx_description
1 polymer ?
#
loop_
_entity_poly.entity_id
_entity_poly.type
_entity_poly.pdbx_seq_one_letter_code
_entity_poly.pdbx_strand_id
1 'polypeptide(L)'
;MNFIAATVELRNHITDSINAYGLDYIGADAAVPSGSSNGEVKLRLLCYDREGAKRDAFTDWKQGTRALITGYVVFSEDTSQPLDLLVTTIEPNIPQDMYCNQVVLGNAFFGSDEIKERKNGTIAIKIGTTLDNSDVTTWLFMELHESRKKKLQDRVRKGRGICIHGYLREYRKEGDTSPYRAIVANDFSTRKERERSNGNGKAQGQARGYAEVDPTPDY
;
A
#
# COMPACT_ATOMS: atom_id res chain seq x y z
N MET A 1 2.48 -6.30 -6.17
CA MET A 1 3.40 -5.54 -5.30
C MET A 1 2.74 -4.23 -4.95
N ASN A 2 2.60 -3.93 -3.65
CA ASN A 2 1.99 -2.71 -3.11
C ASN A 2 3.07 -1.97 -2.32
N PHE A 3 3.82 -1.12 -3.00
CA PHE A 3 4.99 -0.44 -2.45
C PHE A 3 4.64 0.96 -1.97
N ILE A 4 5.25 1.37 -0.86
CA ILE A 4 5.16 2.74 -0.32
C ILE A 4 6.56 3.30 -0.05
N ALA A 5 6.70 4.61 -0.27
CA ALA A 5 7.74 5.44 0.31
C ALA A 5 7.06 6.57 1.08
N ALA A 6 7.32 6.68 2.37
CA ALA A 6 6.66 7.67 3.20
C ALA A 6 7.59 8.22 4.30
N THR A 7 7.44 9.51 4.54
CA THR A 7 7.91 10.12 5.78
C THR A 7 6.92 9.79 6.88
N VAL A 8 7.39 9.23 7.97
CA VAL A 8 6.57 8.85 9.11
C VAL A 8 7.13 9.42 10.40
N GLU A 9 6.26 9.61 11.38
CA GLU A 9 6.61 10.01 12.74
C GLU A 9 6.32 8.86 13.69
N LEU A 10 7.30 8.49 14.52
CA LEU A 10 7.18 7.41 15.49
C LEU A 10 6.23 7.81 16.63
N ARG A 11 5.24 7.00 16.90
CA ARG A 11 4.19 7.29 17.89
C ARG A 11 4.40 6.62 19.24
N ASN A 12 5.09 5.50 19.27
CA ASN A 12 5.39 4.77 20.49
C ASN A 12 6.85 4.27 20.51
N HIS A 13 7.21 3.57 21.59
CA HIS A 13 8.49 2.87 21.66
C HIS A 13 8.50 1.66 20.75
N ILE A 14 9.68 1.31 20.30
CA ILE A 14 9.91 0.12 19.48
C ILE A 14 9.65 -1.12 20.33
N THR A 15 8.96 -2.07 19.75
CA THR A 15 8.67 -3.39 20.35
C THR A 15 9.56 -4.43 19.70
N ASP A 16 10.33 -5.15 20.50
CA ASP A 16 11.33 -6.11 20.00
C ASP A 16 10.72 -7.38 19.40
N SER A 17 9.47 -7.71 19.70
CA SER A 17 8.81 -8.88 19.14
C SER A 17 7.33 -8.61 18.90
N ILE A 18 6.95 -8.61 17.63
CA ILE A 18 5.56 -8.56 17.16
C ILE A 18 5.34 -9.77 16.29
N ASN A 19 4.51 -10.72 16.74
CA ASN A 19 4.15 -11.86 15.91
C ASN A 19 3.06 -11.45 14.91
N ALA A 20 3.39 -11.51 13.64
CA ALA A 20 2.46 -11.23 12.55
C ALA A 20 2.82 -12.09 11.32
N TYR A 21 1.82 -12.53 10.57
CA TYR A 21 2.01 -13.32 9.34
C TYR A 21 2.86 -14.59 9.53
N GLY A 22 2.84 -15.16 10.74
CA GLY A 22 3.65 -16.36 11.09
C GLY A 22 5.14 -16.09 11.33
N LEU A 23 5.55 -14.84 11.44
CA LEU A 23 6.93 -14.41 11.68
C LEU A 23 6.99 -13.42 12.84
N ASP A 24 8.16 -13.35 13.48
CA ASP A 24 8.45 -12.36 14.50
C ASP A 24 9.16 -11.15 13.87
N TYR A 25 8.64 -9.97 14.17
CA TYR A 25 9.14 -8.68 13.70
C TYR A 25 9.53 -7.80 14.88
N ILE A 26 10.49 -6.93 14.67
CA ILE A 26 10.59 -5.71 15.46
C ILE A 26 9.68 -4.66 14.83
N GLY A 27 9.07 -3.82 15.63
CA GLY A 27 8.13 -2.87 15.05
C GLY A 27 7.74 -1.75 15.98
N ALA A 28 6.95 -0.84 15.43
CA ALA A 28 6.43 0.31 16.14
C ALA A 28 5.18 0.87 15.45
N ASP A 29 4.38 1.61 16.21
CA ASP A 29 3.33 2.43 15.63
C ASP A 29 3.91 3.76 15.15
N ALA A 30 3.51 4.14 13.96
CA ALA A 30 3.91 5.40 13.34
C ALA A 30 2.73 6.02 12.59
N ALA A 31 2.90 7.25 12.15
CA ALA A 31 1.91 7.91 11.34
C ALA A 31 2.56 8.66 10.19
N VAL A 32 1.94 8.63 9.00
CA VAL A 32 2.27 9.56 7.93
C VAL A 32 1.63 10.89 8.27
N PRO A 33 2.41 11.96 8.54
CA PRO A 33 1.85 13.27 8.81
C PRO A 33 1.00 13.74 7.65
N SER A 34 -0.18 14.24 7.93
CA SER A 34 -1.03 14.86 6.92
C SER A 34 -0.73 16.35 6.87
N GLY A 35 -0.37 16.85 5.72
CA GLY A 35 -0.23 18.30 5.49
C GLY A 35 -1.56 19.05 5.47
N SER A 36 -2.68 18.37 5.71
CA SER A 36 -4.03 18.94 5.73
C SER A 36 -4.79 18.50 6.99
N SER A 37 -5.84 19.22 7.34
CA SER A 37 -6.75 18.97 8.48
C SER A 37 -7.48 17.61 8.46
N ASN A 38 -7.15 16.73 7.55
CA ASN A 38 -7.92 15.50 7.26
C ASN A 38 -7.41 14.22 7.93
N GLY A 39 -6.53 14.33 8.91
CA GLY A 39 -6.08 13.19 9.68
C GLY A 39 -4.76 12.57 9.19
N GLU A 40 -4.16 11.78 10.05
CA GLU A 40 -2.93 11.04 9.81
C GLU A 40 -3.25 9.64 9.30
N VAL A 41 -2.43 9.08 8.42
CA VAL A 41 -2.50 7.65 8.12
C VAL A 41 -1.70 6.89 9.17
N LYS A 42 -2.39 6.09 9.96
CA LYS A 42 -1.75 5.27 11.00
C LYS A 42 -1.14 4.02 10.39
N LEU A 43 0.11 3.75 10.75
CA LEU A 43 0.87 2.59 10.30
C LEU A 43 1.37 1.78 11.50
N ARG A 44 1.36 0.47 11.36
CA ARG A 44 2.15 -0.43 12.18
C ARG A 44 3.34 -0.90 11.36
N LEU A 45 4.52 -0.46 11.73
CA LEU A 45 5.77 -0.82 11.06
C LEU A 45 6.21 -2.19 11.52
N LEU A 46 6.52 -3.07 10.58
CA LEU A 46 6.97 -4.43 10.83
C LEU A 46 8.30 -4.64 10.08
N CYS A 47 9.39 -4.76 10.82
CA CYS A 47 10.70 -5.01 10.26
C CYS A 47 11.13 -6.43 10.59
N TYR A 48 11.30 -7.26 9.56
CA TYR A 48 11.88 -8.58 9.68
C TYR A 48 13.39 -8.44 9.54
N ASP A 49 14.07 -8.37 10.66
CA ASP A 49 15.53 -8.26 10.68
C ASP A 49 16.13 -9.29 11.67
N ARG A 50 16.85 -10.24 11.12
CA ARG A 50 17.61 -11.19 11.92
C ARG A 50 19.03 -10.72 12.20
N GLU A 51 19.56 -9.78 11.44
CA GLU A 51 20.99 -9.45 11.42
C GLU A 51 21.28 -7.94 11.43
N GLY A 52 20.89 -7.27 12.49
CA GLY A 52 21.61 -6.06 12.93
C GLY A 52 21.28 -4.71 12.28
N ALA A 53 21.55 -4.46 11.03
CA ALA A 53 21.60 -3.09 10.48
C ALA A 53 20.24 -2.35 10.49
N LYS A 54 19.15 -3.04 10.17
CA LYS A 54 17.81 -2.45 10.26
C LYS A 54 17.35 -2.33 11.70
N ARG A 55 17.70 -3.31 12.54
CA ARG A 55 17.43 -3.26 13.97
C ARG A 55 18.08 -2.04 14.61
N ASP A 56 19.34 -1.76 14.27
CA ASP A 56 20.07 -0.61 14.78
C ASP A 56 19.39 0.70 14.37
N ALA A 57 18.98 0.81 13.10
CA ALA A 57 18.24 1.97 12.61
C ALA A 57 16.88 2.18 13.32
N PHE A 58 16.19 1.08 13.67
CA PHE A 58 14.99 1.14 14.50
C PHE A 58 15.29 1.55 15.93
N THR A 59 16.34 0.99 16.54
CA THR A 59 16.72 1.25 17.93
C THR A 59 17.12 2.71 18.15
N ASP A 60 17.75 3.32 17.15
CA ASP A 60 18.17 4.73 17.19
C ASP A 60 17.03 5.70 16.95
N TRP A 61 15.88 5.22 16.47
CA TRP A 61 14.73 6.05 16.18
C TRP A 61 13.91 6.33 17.45
N LYS A 62 13.75 7.59 17.78
CA LYS A 62 13.08 8.05 19.01
C LYS A 62 11.65 8.47 18.74
N GLN A 63 10.76 8.22 19.71
CA GLN A 63 9.38 8.70 19.67
C GLN A 63 9.31 10.20 19.36
N GLY A 64 8.40 10.59 18.48
CA GLY A 64 8.23 11.98 18.05
C GLY A 64 9.21 12.43 16.98
N THR A 65 10.20 11.61 16.61
CA THR A 65 11.10 11.90 15.50
C THR A 65 10.61 11.31 14.19
N ARG A 66 11.15 11.80 13.08
CA ARG A 66 10.70 11.42 11.72
C ARG A 66 11.74 10.55 11.05
N ALA A 67 11.23 9.61 10.26
CA ALA A 67 12.04 8.77 9.39
C ALA A 67 11.43 8.73 7.98
N LEU A 68 12.27 8.52 6.97
CA LEU A 68 11.83 8.08 5.65
C LEU A 68 11.87 6.57 5.63
N ILE A 69 10.76 5.95 5.32
CA ILE A 69 10.64 4.50 5.21
C ILE A 69 10.19 4.09 3.82
N THR A 70 10.63 2.92 3.40
CA THR A 70 10.07 2.23 2.25
C THR A 70 9.64 0.82 2.63
N GLY A 71 8.67 0.27 1.91
CA GLY A 71 8.21 -1.08 2.20
C GLY A 71 6.96 -1.48 1.44
N TYR A 72 6.39 -2.60 1.87
CA TYR A 72 5.17 -3.15 1.29
C TYR A 72 4.00 -2.94 2.23
N VAL A 73 2.95 -2.28 1.73
CA VAL A 73 1.73 -2.05 2.51
C VAL A 73 0.85 -3.29 2.45
N VAL A 74 0.44 -3.73 3.61
CA VAL A 74 -0.62 -4.72 3.79
C VAL A 74 -1.89 -3.99 4.16
N PHE A 75 -2.83 -3.95 3.24
CA PHE A 75 -4.12 -3.34 3.48
C PHE A 75 -5.03 -4.28 4.26
N SER A 76 -5.79 -3.74 5.21
CA SER A 76 -6.83 -4.44 5.96
C SER A 76 -8.20 -3.86 5.64
N GLU A 77 -9.24 -4.71 5.64
CA GLU A 77 -10.63 -4.26 5.55
C GLU A 77 -11.08 -3.57 6.84
N ASP A 78 -10.52 -3.96 7.97
CA ASP A 78 -10.73 -3.25 9.24
C ASP A 78 -9.94 -1.95 9.25
N THR A 79 -10.62 -0.86 8.89
CA THR A 79 -10.02 0.47 8.85
C THR A 79 -9.83 1.10 10.23
N SER A 80 -10.32 0.48 11.32
CA SER A 80 -10.06 0.92 12.69
C SER A 80 -8.62 0.64 13.12
N GLN A 81 -7.99 -0.38 12.53
CA GLN A 81 -6.61 -0.77 12.80
C GLN A 81 -5.63 0.04 11.95
N PRO A 82 -4.39 0.26 12.42
CA PRO A 82 -3.31 0.77 11.58
C PRO A 82 -3.10 -0.12 10.34
N LEU A 83 -2.53 0.46 9.29
CA LEU A 83 -2.05 -0.32 8.14
C LEU A 83 -0.71 -0.96 8.50
N ASP A 84 -0.55 -2.24 8.19
CA ASP A 84 0.74 -2.89 8.34
C ASP A 84 1.66 -2.48 7.19
N LEU A 85 2.89 -2.14 7.54
CA LEU A 85 3.96 -1.84 6.61
C LEU A 85 5.14 -2.77 6.87
N LEU A 86 5.37 -3.68 5.94
CA LEU A 86 6.57 -4.53 5.93
C LEU A 86 7.75 -3.68 5.46
N VAL A 87 8.56 -3.22 6.40
CA VAL A 87 9.64 -2.25 6.16
C VAL A 87 10.80 -2.91 5.41
N THR A 88 11.21 -2.31 4.30
CA THR A 88 12.40 -2.72 3.54
C THR A 88 13.61 -1.83 3.83
N THR A 89 13.39 -0.51 3.94
CA THR A 89 14.44 0.43 4.34
C THR A 89 13.91 1.43 5.35
N ILE A 90 14.79 1.94 6.18
CA ILE A 90 14.52 3.01 7.12
C ILE A 90 15.71 3.97 7.15
N GLU A 91 15.42 5.26 7.05
CA GLU A 91 16.37 6.36 7.23
C GLU A 91 15.85 7.23 8.37
N PRO A 92 16.34 7.05 9.60
CA PRO A 92 15.87 7.79 10.76
C PRO A 92 16.41 9.23 10.78
N ASN A 93 15.77 10.07 11.61
CA ASN A 93 16.25 11.44 11.88
C ASN A 93 16.34 12.35 10.65
N ILE A 94 15.40 12.23 9.73
CA ILE A 94 15.32 13.09 8.54
C ILE A 94 14.93 14.53 8.92
N PRO A 95 15.25 15.53 8.06
CA PRO A 95 14.84 16.92 8.25
C PRO A 95 13.32 17.08 8.44
N GLN A 96 12.93 18.08 9.25
CA GLN A 96 11.52 18.33 9.57
C GLN A 96 10.68 18.78 8.36
N ASP A 97 11.29 19.41 7.39
CA ASP A 97 10.68 19.87 6.14
C ASP A 97 10.61 18.78 5.05
N MET A 98 11.29 17.66 5.26
CA MET A 98 11.20 16.54 4.34
C MET A 98 9.82 15.86 4.44
N TYR A 99 9.13 15.75 3.32
CA TYR A 99 7.84 15.07 3.24
C TYR A 99 7.79 14.15 2.02
N CYS A 100 7.40 12.92 2.26
CA CYS A 100 7.13 11.92 1.23
C CYS A 100 5.89 11.13 1.61
N ASN A 101 5.01 10.89 0.65
CA ASN A 101 3.90 9.97 0.78
C ASN A 101 3.56 9.49 -0.62
N GLN A 102 4.22 8.43 -1.06
CA GLN A 102 4.04 7.87 -2.39
C GLN A 102 3.73 6.39 -2.31
N VAL A 103 2.69 5.99 -3.05
CA VAL A 103 2.24 4.60 -3.14
C VAL A 103 2.19 4.17 -4.60
N VAL A 104 2.69 2.97 -4.85
CA VAL A 104 2.55 2.28 -6.13
C VAL A 104 1.83 0.96 -5.90
N LEU A 105 0.62 0.81 -6.44
CA LEU A 105 -0.11 -0.45 -6.44
C LEU A 105 0.05 -1.13 -7.80
N GLY A 106 0.84 -2.18 -7.85
CA GLY A 106 1.08 -2.94 -9.08
C GLY A 106 0.10 -4.09 -9.33
N ASN A 107 -0.59 -4.57 -8.28
CA ASN A 107 -1.51 -5.71 -8.32
C ASN A 107 -2.94 -5.31 -7.95
N ALA A 108 -3.39 -4.14 -8.39
CA ALA A 108 -4.76 -3.71 -8.18
C ALA A 108 -5.65 -4.05 -9.40
N PHE A 109 -6.96 -4.08 -9.17
CA PHE A 109 -7.97 -4.26 -10.21
C PHE A 109 -9.25 -3.49 -9.85
N PHE A 110 -10.04 -3.13 -10.86
CA PHE A 110 -11.33 -2.48 -10.61
C PHE A 110 -12.31 -3.44 -9.96
N GLY A 111 -12.85 -3.06 -8.81
CA GLY A 111 -13.87 -3.83 -8.09
C GLY A 111 -15.29 -3.53 -8.55
N SER A 112 -15.49 -2.44 -9.29
CA SER A 112 -16.77 -1.98 -9.78
C SER A 112 -16.59 -1.25 -11.11
N ASP A 113 -17.65 -1.19 -11.91
CA ASP A 113 -17.76 -0.30 -13.08
C ASP A 113 -18.34 1.07 -12.69
N GLU A 114 -18.86 1.19 -11.45
CA GLU A 114 -19.50 2.40 -10.95
C GLU A 114 -18.46 3.41 -10.47
N ILE A 115 -18.48 4.61 -11.04
CA ILE A 115 -17.69 5.76 -10.62
C ILE A 115 -18.58 6.65 -9.74
N LYS A 116 -18.15 6.88 -8.50
CA LYS A 116 -18.85 7.76 -7.54
C LYS A 116 -18.28 9.17 -7.61
N GLU A 117 -19.15 10.14 -7.85
CA GLU A 117 -18.80 11.54 -7.80
C GLU A 117 -19.02 12.08 -6.37
N ARG A 118 -18.08 12.90 -5.91
CA ARG A 118 -18.15 13.56 -4.62
C ARG A 118 -18.32 15.06 -4.77
N LYS A 119 -18.92 15.70 -3.78
CA LYS A 119 -19.21 17.14 -3.77
C LYS A 119 -17.98 18.04 -3.92
N ASN A 120 -16.80 17.53 -3.62
CA ASN A 120 -15.54 18.28 -3.65
C ASN A 120 -14.78 18.19 -4.99
N GLY A 121 -15.43 17.80 -6.07
CA GLY A 121 -14.78 17.64 -7.38
C GLY A 121 -13.87 16.41 -7.46
N THR A 122 -14.05 15.45 -6.57
CA THR A 122 -13.33 14.19 -6.57
C THR A 122 -14.22 13.07 -7.08
N ILE A 123 -13.67 12.17 -7.86
CA ILE A 123 -14.31 10.91 -8.24
C ILE A 123 -13.65 9.75 -7.51
N ALA A 124 -14.43 8.75 -7.16
CA ALA A 124 -13.95 7.57 -6.45
C ALA A 124 -14.45 6.29 -7.11
N ILE A 125 -13.61 5.27 -7.14
CA ILE A 125 -13.96 3.95 -7.61
C ILE A 125 -13.41 2.88 -6.66
N LYS A 126 -14.19 1.81 -6.47
CA LYS A 126 -13.75 0.66 -5.67
C LYS A 126 -12.68 -0.12 -6.44
N ILE A 127 -11.60 -0.42 -5.77
CA ILE A 127 -10.50 -1.25 -6.27
C ILE A 127 -10.24 -2.39 -5.30
N GLY A 128 -9.80 -3.53 -5.83
CA GLY A 128 -9.27 -4.64 -5.06
C GLY A 128 -7.76 -4.71 -5.20
N THR A 129 -7.09 -5.15 -4.17
CA THR A 129 -5.66 -5.48 -4.20
C THR A 129 -5.43 -6.76 -3.40
N THR A 130 -4.44 -7.55 -3.83
CA THR A 130 -4.02 -8.76 -3.14
C THR A 130 -2.57 -8.62 -2.73
N LEU A 131 -2.21 -9.20 -1.60
CA LEU A 131 -0.82 -9.47 -1.28
C LEU A 131 -0.28 -10.55 -2.23
N ASP A 132 0.98 -10.43 -2.60
CA ASP A 132 1.65 -11.49 -3.33
C ASP A 132 1.57 -12.79 -2.52
N ASN A 133 1.15 -13.88 -3.16
CA ASN A 133 0.91 -15.20 -2.56
C ASN A 133 -0.26 -15.28 -1.55
N SER A 134 -1.21 -14.36 -1.59
CA SER A 134 -2.42 -14.40 -0.78
C SER A 134 -3.66 -14.45 -1.67
N ASP A 135 -4.62 -15.30 -1.31
CA ASP A 135 -5.94 -15.34 -1.96
C ASP A 135 -6.89 -14.27 -1.39
N VAL A 136 -6.45 -13.56 -0.36
CA VAL A 136 -7.27 -12.53 0.29
C VAL A 136 -7.20 -11.23 -0.50
N THR A 137 -8.36 -10.79 -0.95
CA THR A 137 -8.53 -9.48 -1.60
C THR A 137 -8.93 -8.44 -0.58
N THR A 138 -8.17 -7.37 -0.49
CA THR A 138 -8.57 -6.20 0.29
C THR A 138 -9.17 -5.13 -0.63
N TRP A 139 -10.26 -4.55 -0.18
CA TRP A 139 -11.01 -3.55 -0.92
C TRP A 139 -10.69 -2.15 -0.44
N LEU A 140 -10.38 -1.26 -1.38
CA LEU A 140 -10.04 0.14 -1.15
C LEU A 140 -10.82 1.03 -2.09
N PHE A 141 -10.64 2.34 -1.92
CA PHE A 141 -11.06 3.31 -2.91
C PHE A 141 -9.84 3.98 -3.56
N MET A 142 -9.87 4.07 -4.87
CA MET A 142 -9.03 4.98 -5.63
C MET A 142 -9.80 6.27 -5.85
N GLU A 143 -9.19 7.39 -5.49
CA GLU A 143 -9.73 8.73 -5.71
C GLU A 143 -8.91 9.47 -6.76
N LEU A 144 -9.59 10.26 -7.58
CA LEU A 144 -8.99 11.07 -8.63
C LEU A 144 -9.70 12.42 -8.68
N HIS A 145 -9.02 13.44 -9.18
CA HIS A 145 -9.66 14.69 -9.54
C HIS A 145 -10.65 14.47 -10.71
N GLU A 146 -11.78 15.17 -10.71
CA GLU A 146 -12.85 14.99 -11.72
C GLU A 146 -12.37 15.20 -13.16
N SER A 147 -11.32 16.00 -13.39
CA SER A 147 -10.71 16.18 -14.72
C SER A 147 -10.22 14.87 -15.34
N ARG A 148 -10.00 13.83 -14.53
CA ARG A 148 -9.62 12.48 -14.97
C ARG A 148 -10.81 11.56 -15.24
N LYS A 149 -12.05 12.04 -15.07
CA LYS A 149 -13.28 11.24 -15.21
C LYS A 149 -13.36 10.56 -16.57
N LYS A 150 -13.15 11.31 -17.66
CA LYS A 150 -13.19 10.73 -19.01
C LYS A 150 -12.15 9.61 -19.19
N LYS A 151 -10.89 9.86 -18.80
CA LYS A 151 -9.83 8.84 -18.84
C LYS A 151 -10.20 7.59 -18.06
N LEU A 152 -10.88 7.75 -16.91
CA LEU A 152 -11.33 6.65 -16.09
C LEU A 152 -12.49 5.89 -16.73
N GLN A 153 -13.53 6.60 -17.22
CA GLN A 153 -14.70 6.00 -17.86
C GLN A 153 -14.34 5.13 -19.07
N ASP A 154 -13.39 5.57 -19.87
CA ASP A 154 -12.93 4.82 -21.05
C ASP A 154 -12.19 3.53 -20.68
N ARG A 155 -11.71 3.39 -19.46
CA ARG A 155 -10.81 2.29 -19.04
C ARG A 155 -11.39 1.39 -17.97
N VAL A 156 -12.40 1.85 -17.25
CA VAL A 156 -13.05 1.09 -16.18
C VAL A 156 -13.73 -0.15 -16.77
N ARG A 157 -13.37 -1.30 -16.23
CA ARG A 157 -14.07 -2.57 -16.41
C ARG A 157 -13.82 -3.40 -15.16
N LYS A 158 -14.85 -3.86 -14.49
CA LYS A 158 -14.75 -4.72 -13.31
C LYS A 158 -13.81 -5.91 -13.58
N GLY A 159 -12.87 -6.14 -12.67
CA GLY A 159 -11.85 -7.18 -12.77
C GLY A 159 -10.64 -6.82 -13.63
N ARG A 160 -10.68 -5.72 -14.38
CA ARG A 160 -9.52 -5.27 -15.17
C ARG A 160 -8.39 -4.82 -14.26
N GLY A 161 -7.19 -5.36 -14.49
CA GLY A 161 -5.98 -4.99 -13.75
C GLY A 161 -5.55 -3.55 -14.00
N ILE A 162 -5.13 -2.87 -12.94
CA ILE A 162 -4.60 -1.51 -12.97
C ILE A 162 -3.29 -1.42 -12.19
N CYS A 163 -2.47 -0.45 -12.58
CA CYS A 163 -1.35 0.04 -11.79
C CYS A 163 -1.66 1.49 -11.40
N ILE A 164 -1.49 1.81 -10.13
CA ILE A 164 -1.83 3.12 -9.58
C ILE A 164 -0.58 3.72 -8.96
N HIS A 165 -0.32 4.99 -9.26
CA HIS A 165 0.66 5.81 -8.57
C HIS A 165 -0.05 6.98 -7.89
N GLY A 166 0.16 7.15 -6.60
CA GLY A 166 -0.53 8.17 -5.82
C GLY A 166 0.01 8.27 -4.39
N TYR A 167 -0.86 8.63 -3.48
CA TYR A 167 -0.53 8.72 -2.06
C TYR A 167 -1.67 8.20 -1.19
N LEU A 168 -1.33 7.76 0.02
CA LEU A 168 -2.29 7.33 1.04
C LEU A 168 -2.98 8.54 1.66
N ARG A 169 -4.29 8.40 1.86
CA ARG A 169 -5.10 9.38 2.57
C ARG A 169 -6.10 8.69 3.49
N GLU A 170 -6.25 9.24 4.67
CA GLU A 170 -7.25 8.80 5.62
C GLU A 170 -8.19 9.97 5.93
N TYR A 171 -9.49 9.69 5.92
CA TYR A 171 -10.51 10.64 6.28
C TYR A 171 -11.29 10.10 7.46
N ARG A 172 -11.54 10.96 8.42
CA ARG A 172 -12.47 10.68 9.51
C ARG A 172 -13.58 11.70 9.47
N LYS A 173 -14.81 11.25 9.35
CA LYS A 173 -15.96 12.12 9.56
C LYS A 173 -16.24 12.18 11.05
N GLU A 174 -16.75 13.34 11.48
CA GLU A 174 -17.22 13.51 12.84
C GLU A 174 -18.32 12.48 13.14
N GLY A 175 -18.15 11.70 14.22
CA GLY A 175 -19.05 10.61 14.59
C GLY A 175 -18.75 9.24 14.00
N ASP A 176 -17.85 9.13 13.03
CA ASP A 176 -17.46 7.81 12.49
C ASP A 176 -16.47 7.10 13.42
N THR A 177 -16.73 5.82 13.69
CA THR A 177 -15.85 4.97 14.52
C THR A 177 -14.61 4.52 13.74
N SER A 178 -14.72 4.39 12.42
CA SER A 178 -13.65 3.90 11.54
C SER A 178 -13.30 4.94 10.48
N PRO A 179 -12.01 5.21 10.23
CA PRO A 179 -11.60 6.10 9.17
C PRO A 179 -11.87 5.49 7.78
N TYR A 180 -12.11 6.34 6.82
CA TYR A 180 -12.15 5.97 5.41
C TYR A 180 -10.75 6.15 4.81
N ARG A 181 -10.21 5.08 4.22
CA ARG A 181 -8.89 5.08 3.57
C ARG A 181 -9.03 5.06 2.07
N ALA A 182 -8.21 5.84 1.40
CA ALA A 182 -8.16 5.91 -0.05
C ALA A 182 -6.72 6.05 -0.56
N ILE A 183 -6.51 5.62 -1.79
CA ILE A 183 -5.36 6.01 -2.59
C ILE A 183 -5.80 7.17 -3.47
N VAL A 184 -5.26 8.34 -3.22
CA VAL A 184 -5.46 9.48 -4.12
C VAL A 184 -4.47 9.33 -5.27
N ALA A 185 -4.99 8.97 -6.44
CA ALA A 185 -4.16 8.65 -7.58
C ALA A 185 -3.74 9.92 -8.33
N ASN A 186 -2.44 10.12 -8.46
CA ASN A 186 -1.85 11.11 -9.36
C ASN A 186 -1.98 10.64 -10.80
N ASP A 187 -1.75 9.35 -11.02
CA ASP A 187 -1.96 8.70 -12.32
C ASP A 187 -2.27 7.20 -12.16
N PHE A 188 -2.82 6.62 -13.22
CA PHE A 188 -3.06 5.19 -13.31
C PHE A 188 -2.91 4.70 -14.75
N SER A 189 -2.53 3.44 -14.89
CA SER A 189 -2.53 2.71 -16.14
C SER A 189 -3.32 1.41 -16.02
N THR A 190 -3.93 0.98 -17.10
CA THR A 190 -4.64 -0.30 -17.12
C THR A 190 -3.80 -1.35 -17.84
N ARG A 191 -3.80 -2.57 -17.37
CA ARG A 191 -3.19 -3.67 -18.09
C ARG A 191 -3.95 -3.89 -19.38
N LYS A 192 -3.21 -4.16 -20.47
CA LYS A 192 -3.84 -4.58 -21.73
C LYS A 192 -4.62 -5.87 -21.48
N GLU A 193 -5.86 -5.93 -21.95
CA GLU A 193 -6.57 -7.21 -22.00
C GLU A 193 -5.73 -8.18 -22.84
N ARG A 194 -5.40 -9.32 -22.27
CA ARG A 194 -4.88 -10.41 -23.08
C ARG A 194 -6.02 -10.80 -24.00
N GLU A 195 -5.89 -10.62 -25.29
CA GLU A 195 -6.78 -11.23 -26.26
C GLU A 195 -6.85 -12.72 -25.90
N ARG A 196 -8.04 -13.16 -25.46
CA ARG A 196 -8.27 -14.58 -25.29
C ARG A 196 -8.19 -15.15 -26.70
N SER A 197 -7.03 -15.72 -27.05
CA SER A 197 -6.97 -16.53 -28.23
C SER A 197 -8.04 -17.61 -28.09
N ASN A 198 -9.04 -17.56 -28.97
CA ASN A 198 -10.04 -18.61 -29.13
C ASN A 198 -9.34 -19.88 -29.66
N GLY A 199 -8.45 -20.43 -28.86
CA GLY A 199 -7.81 -21.71 -29.10
C GLY A 199 -8.57 -22.77 -28.36
N ASN A 200 -9.40 -23.54 -29.07
CA ASN A 200 -9.88 -24.84 -28.67
C ASN A 200 -8.67 -25.78 -28.43
N GLY A 201 -7.98 -25.59 -27.31
CA GLY A 201 -6.86 -26.41 -26.88
C GLY A 201 -7.16 -26.97 -25.50
N LYS A 202 -7.43 -28.27 -25.45
CA LYS A 202 -7.49 -29.04 -24.20
C LYS A 202 -6.28 -28.69 -23.33
N ALA A 203 -6.55 -28.09 -22.17
CA ALA A 203 -5.54 -27.81 -21.17
C ALA A 203 -5.02 -29.14 -20.59
N GLN A 204 -3.88 -29.62 -21.08
CA GLN A 204 -3.04 -30.52 -20.30
C GLN A 204 -2.28 -29.66 -19.28
N GLY A 205 -2.59 -29.90 -18.00
CA GLY A 205 -1.88 -29.27 -16.88
C GLY A 205 -0.41 -29.67 -16.89
N GLN A 206 0.45 -28.75 -17.24
CA GLN A 206 1.86 -28.79 -16.87
C GLN A 206 2.09 -27.71 -15.83
N ALA A 207 2.27 -28.14 -14.59
CA ALA A 207 2.84 -27.34 -13.54
C ALA A 207 4.23 -26.86 -14.01
N ARG A 208 4.36 -25.59 -14.33
CA ARG A 208 5.68 -24.97 -14.52
C ARG A 208 6.28 -24.73 -13.15
N GLY A 209 7.23 -25.60 -12.80
CA GLY A 209 8.12 -25.35 -11.67
C GLY A 209 8.85 -24.02 -11.89
N TYR A 210 8.76 -23.15 -10.88
CA TYR A 210 9.62 -21.98 -10.82
C TYR A 210 11.03 -22.48 -10.55
N ALA A 211 11.97 -22.11 -11.42
CA ALA A 211 13.38 -22.30 -11.15
C ALA A 211 13.71 -21.49 -9.88
N GLU A 212 14.25 -22.18 -8.90
CA GLU A 212 14.92 -21.58 -7.75
C GLU A 212 16.03 -20.67 -8.29
N VAL A 213 15.85 -19.36 -8.11
CA VAL A 213 16.94 -18.41 -8.34
C VAL A 213 17.68 -18.34 -7.02
N ASP A 214 18.84 -18.96 -6.98
CA ASP A 214 19.81 -18.90 -5.88
C ASP A 214 20.32 -17.44 -5.76
N PRO A 215 20.06 -16.73 -4.63
CA PRO A 215 20.53 -15.37 -4.44
C PRO A 215 21.85 -15.36 -3.65
N THR A 216 22.89 -15.92 -4.20
CA THR A 216 24.25 -15.62 -3.72
C THR A 216 24.93 -14.70 -4.72
N PRO A 217 25.08 -13.39 -4.45
CA PRO A 217 26.11 -12.62 -5.12
C PRO A 217 27.43 -12.88 -4.42
N ASP A 218 28.36 -13.47 -5.16
CA ASP A 218 29.78 -13.35 -4.87
C ASP A 218 30.17 -11.87 -4.87
N TYR A 219 30.53 -11.35 -3.67
CA TYR A 219 31.61 -10.34 -3.43
C TYR A 219 31.85 -10.22 -1.94
#